data_a21d74b2ded52f639d8182d68765dfbe
#
_entry.id   a21d74b2ded52f639d8182d68765dfbe
#
_cell.length_a   1.000
_cell.length_b   1.000
_cell.length_c   1.000
_cell.angle_alpha   90.00
_cell.angle_beta   90.00
_cell.angle_gamma   90.00
#
_symmetry.space_group_name_H-M   'P 1'
#
loop_
_entity.id
_entity.type
_entity.pdbx_description
1 polymer ?
#
loop_
_entity_poly.entity_id
_entity_poly.type
_entity_poly.pdbx_seq_one_letter_code
_entity_poly.pdbx_strand_id
1 'polypeptide(L)'
;MKKKFLAQNKFAKTAIIGLATMGLVIGLSPMIAQAATDAPAAVQPDKEYFKKLGWDIEANSSPDMACSDSSLKRVIRSGLKLGIYQDIPFFNIQAGKETTGVDWDINMAVAKYLGIKTVKSVILQWPEMVPSLLSKKIDVIGGNIHGNPDRYKNFAFTAPAWWYATVVVVEKGNPKGIKALADLTKPGIKLGVVAGTQAAAWAKDAKIADVSQFTTGALQFAALAAGRIDAVVEAEPPSVVFISENPKAGVQIVKGMKDVPAEVWANYARYGTSFQDCTLNMAYSRALGELIMHGVIGRILEKHGFAASENIFEPEHNPAF
;
A
#
# COMPACT_ATOMS: atom_id res chain seq x y z
N MET A 1 -30.70 46.05 -42.50
CA MET A 1 -29.92 46.49 -43.69
C MET A 1 -28.91 45.39 -43.97
N LYS A 2 -29.11 44.58 -45.01
CA LYS A 2 -28.45 44.55 -46.37
C LYS A 2 -26.94 44.29 -46.21
N LYS A 3 -26.29 43.32 -46.80
CA LYS A 3 -26.44 42.37 -47.96
C LYS A 3 -25.21 41.46 -47.90
N LYS A 4 -25.32 40.16 -48.03
CA LYS A 4 -25.08 39.32 -49.19
C LYS A 4 -23.84 39.75 -50.05
N PHE A 5 -22.88 38.83 -50.27
CA PHE A 5 -22.56 38.35 -51.60
C PHE A 5 -21.79 37.05 -51.64
N LEU A 6 -22.27 36.15 -52.44
CA LEU A 6 -21.70 34.90 -52.94
C LEU A 6 -20.77 35.17 -54.15
N ALA A 7 -19.83 34.24 -54.42
CA ALA A 7 -19.52 33.68 -55.75
C ALA A 7 -18.30 32.76 -55.58
N GLN A 8 -18.35 31.50 -55.78
CA GLN A 8 -18.29 30.60 -56.96
C GLN A 8 -17.31 31.02 -58.06
N ASN A 9 -16.33 30.14 -58.33
CA ASN A 9 -16.13 29.43 -59.61
C ASN A 9 -14.77 28.68 -59.59
N LYS A 10 -14.78 27.41 -59.84
CA LYS A 10 -14.69 26.57 -61.07
C LYS A 10 -13.27 26.21 -61.54
N PHE A 11 -13.03 24.92 -61.52
CA PHE A 11 -12.35 24.03 -62.47
C PHE A 11 -11.12 24.50 -63.24
N ALA A 12 -10.03 23.72 -63.11
CA ALA A 12 -9.32 23.21 -64.30
C ALA A 12 -8.56 21.91 -63.95
N LYS A 13 -8.85 20.87 -64.67
CA LYS A 13 -8.10 19.62 -64.79
C LYS A 13 -6.88 19.88 -65.67
N THR A 14 -5.71 19.34 -65.32
CA THR A 14 -4.80 18.84 -66.31
C THR A 14 -3.92 17.75 -65.70
N ALA A 15 -3.71 16.73 -66.49
CA ALA A 15 -3.16 15.44 -66.16
C ALA A 15 -1.64 15.37 -66.45
N ILE A 16 -1.02 14.41 -65.79
CA ILE A 16 0.09 13.50 -66.21
C ILE A 16 1.48 14.10 -66.34
N ILE A 17 2.43 13.53 -65.56
CA ILE A 17 3.52 12.64 -66.07
C ILE A 17 4.26 12.14 -64.82
N GLY A 18 4.46 10.82 -64.79
CA GLY A 18 5.13 10.14 -63.68
C GLY A 18 6.66 10.34 -63.70
N LEU A 19 7.20 10.31 -62.51
CA LEU A 19 8.57 9.89 -62.26
C LEU A 19 8.58 9.03 -61.02
N ALA A 20 8.91 7.76 -61.20
CA ALA A 20 9.17 6.84 -60.12
C ALA A 20 10.45 7.26 -59.39
N THR A 21 10.32 7.75 -58.20
CA THR A 21 11.42 7.79 -57.24
C THR A 21 11.12 6.77 -56.16
N MET A 22 11.92 5.72 -56.13
CA MET A 22 12.03 4.77 -55.05
C MET A 22 12.40 5.54 -53.78
N GLY A 23 11.41 5.97 -53.04
CA GLY A 23 11.58 6.48 -51.69
C GLY A 23 11.64 5.29 -50.73
N LEU A 24 12.81 5.04 -50.19
CA LEU A 24 13.05 4.13 -49.08
C LEU A 24 12.21 4.64 -47.86
N VAL A 25 11.02 4.12 -47.71
CA VAL A 25 10.24 4.32 -46.48
C VAL A 25 10.90 3.46 -45.43
N ILE A 26 11.83 4.07 -44.70
CA ILE A 26 12.26 3.54 -43.41
C ILE A 26 11.00 3.56 -42.52
N GLY A 27 10.36 2.43 -42.41
CA GLY A 27 9.28 2.21 -41.47
C GLY A 27 9.83 2.43 -40.07
N LEU A 28 9.65 3.62 -39.55
CA LEU A 28 9.62 3.85 -38.11
C LEU A 28 8.41 3.08 -37.57
N SER A 29 8.61 1.80 -37.32
CA SER A 29 7.68 1.02 -36.50
C SER A 29 7.47 1.78 -35.21
N PRO A 30 6.23 1.94 -34.74
CA PRO A 30 5.98 2.47 -33.40
C PRO A 30 6.40 1.43 -32.36
N MET A 31 7.68 1.42 -32.00
CA MET A 31 8.20 0.68 -30.84
C MET A 31 7.91 1.43 -29.53
N ILE A 32 6.77 2.10 -29.40
CA ILE A 32 6.41 2.85 -28.18
C ILE A 32 5.02 2.46 -27.71
N ALA A 33 4.66 1.19 -27.76
CA ALA A 33 3.40 0.77 -27.16
C ALA A 33 3.42 -0.67 -26.59
N GLN A 34 4.57 -1.25 -26.32
CA GLN A 34 4.64 -2.64 -25.82
C GLN A 34 5.37 -2.79 -24.48
N ALA A 35 5.63 -1.69 -23.79
CA ALA A 35 6.31 -1.73 -22.48
C ALA A 35 5.35 -1.68 -21.28
N ALA A 36 4.04 -1.82 -21.48
CA ALA A 36 3.05 -1.66 -20.41
C ALA A 36 2.16 -2.90 -20.16
N THR A 37 2.42 -4.05 -20.78
CA THR A 37 1.48 -5.17 -20.70
C THR A 37 1.98 -6.43 -19.99
N ASP A 38 3.24 -6.53 -19.64
CA ASP A 38 3.72 -7.73 -18.94
C ASP A 38 4.31 -7.35 -17.58
N ALA A 39 3.41 -7.09 -16.59
CA ALA A 39 3.81 -7.33 -15.22
C ALA A 39 4.19 -8.81 -15.16
N PRO A 40 5.44 -9.15 -14.75
CA PRO A 40 5.86 -10.53 -14.67
C PRO A 40 4.88 -11.31 -13.81
N ALA A 41 4.53 -12.52 -14.22
CA ALA A 41 3.59 -13.36 -13.48
C ALA A 41 4.08 -13.50 -12.04
N ALA A 42 3.22 -13.17 -11.08
CA ALA A 42 3.54 -13.37 -9.68
C ALA A 42 3.84 -14.85 -9.45
N VAL A 43 4.95 -15.17 -8.75
CA VAL A 43 5.24 -16.53 -8.32
C VAL A 43 4.10 -16.96 -7.41
N GLN A 44 3.43 -18.03 -7.79
CA GLN A 44 2.34 -18.63 -7.00
C GLN A 44 2.92 -19.83 -6.24
N PRO A 45 2.94 -19.80 -4.91
CA PRO A 45 3.31 -20.98 -4.13
C PRO A 45 2.33 -22.13 -4.37
N ASP A 46 2.79 -23.36 -4.26
CA ASP A 46 1.92 -24.52 -4.22
C ASP A 46 1.12 -24.51 -2.89
N LYS A 47 0.01 -23.81 -2.90
CA LYS A 47 -0.86 -23.64 -1.72
C LYS A 47 -1.33 -24.99 -1.16
N GLU A 48 -1.58 -25.98 -2.00
CA GLU A 48 -1.99 -27.32 -1.56
C GLU A 48 -0.88 -28.05 -0.78
N TYR A 49 0.36 -27.91 -1.25
CA TYR A 49 1.51 -28.43 -0.51
C TYR A 49 1.62 -27.83 0.87
N PHE A 50 1.59 -26.50 0.98
CA PHE A 50 1.75 -25.82 2.24
C PHE A 50 0.55 -26.01 3.17
N LYS A 51 -0.67 -26.03 2.65
CA LYS A 51 -1.88 -26.33 3.43
C LYS A 51 -1.84 -27.72 4.08
N LYS A 52 -1.27 -28.73 3.41
CA LYS A 52 -1.06 -30.06 4.00
C LYS A 52 -0.09 -30.03 5.17
N LEU A 53 0.81 -29.05 5.22
CA LEU A 53 1.73 -28.80 6.34
C LEU A 53 1.12 -27.92 7.45
N GLY A 54 -0.14 -27.48 7.31
CA GLY A 54 -0.79 -26.57 8.23
C GLY A 54 -0.41 -25.11 8.04
N TRP A 55 0.18 -24.75 6.88
CA TRP A 55 0.62 -23.39 6.60
C TRP A 55 -0.25 -22.74 5.53
N ASP A 56 -0.75 -21.54 5.83
CA ASP A 56 -1.40 -20.68 4.85
C ASP A 56 -0.38 -19.68 4.33
N ILE A 57 0.05 -19.85 3.07
CA ILE A 57 1.08 -19.01 2.47
C ILE A 57 0.45 -18.10 1.42
N GLU A 58 0.64 -16.80 1.61
CA GLU A 58 0.29 -15.81 0.59
C GLU A 58 1.08 -16.00 -0.70
N ALA A 59 0.43 -15.66 -1.82
CA ALA A 59 1.12 -15.57 -3.09
C ALA A 59 2.28 -14.57 -3.02
N ASN A 60 3.46 -14.99 -3.46
CA ASN A 60 4.60 -14.07 -3.55
C ASN A 60 4.37 -13.12 -4.73
N SER A 61 4.31 -11.83 -4.43
CA SER A 61 4.18 -10.77 -5.45
C SER A 61 5.51 -10.34 -6.06
N SER A 62 6.62 -10.94 -5.64
CA SER A 62 7.92 -10.64 -6.24
C SER A 62 8.08 -11.48 -7.50
N PRO A 63 8.04 -10.87 -8.70
CA PRO A 63 8.31 -11.59 -9.92
C PRO A 63 9.78 -12.02 -9.95
N ASP A 64 10.04 -13.16 -10.58
CA ASP A 64 11.39 -13.57 -10.94
C ASP A 64 11.93 -12.60 -12.01
N MET A 65 12.56 -11.52 -11.55
CA MET A 65 13.03 -10.45 -12.43
C MET A 65 14.55 -10.46 -12.50
N ALA A 66 15.05 -10.69 -13.70
CA ALA A 66 16.43 -10.31 -14.04
C ALA A 66 16.55 -8.79 -14.00
N CYS A 67 16.97 -8.24 -12.87
CA CYS A 67 17.10 -6.81 -12.70
C CYS A 67 18.29 -6.25 -13.47
N SER A 68 18.02 -5.37 -14.42
CA SER A 68 19.04 -4.67 -15.20
C SER A 68 18.98 -3.14 -15.09
N ASP A 69 18.01 -2.62 -14.30
CA ASP A 69 17.85 -1.19 -14.10
C ASP A 69 18.94 -0.59 -13.17
N SER A 70 18.95 0.72 -13.05
CA SER A 70 19.92 1.45 -12.22
C SER A 70 19.28 2.18 -11.04
N SER A 71 18.08 1.79 -10.60
CA SER A 71 17.34 2.49 -9.56
C SER A 71 18.07 2.53 -8.23
N LEU A 72 18.67 1.41 -7.80
CA LEU A 72 19.51 1.40 -6.58
C LEU A 72 20.69 2.39 -6.70
N LYS A 73 21.42 2.37 -7.81
CA LYS A 73 22.53 3.30 -8.02
C LYS A 73 22.06 4.76 -8.02
N ARG A 74 20.87 5.01 -8.62
CA ARG A 74 20.23 6.32 -8.63
C ARG A 74 19.96 6.83 -7.22
N VAL A 75 19.30 6.04 -6.36
CA VAL A 75 18.93 6.47 -5.00
C VAL A 75 20.15 6.60 -4.09
N ILE A 76 21.18 5.78 -4.25
CA ILE A 76 22.47 5.94 -3.52
C ILE A 76 23.10 7.29 -3.85
N ARG A 77 23.08 7.69 -5.13
CA ARG A 77 23.72 8.93 -5.62
C ARG A 77 22.89 10.19 -5.30
N SER A 78 21.58 10.16 -5.54
CA SER A 78 20.71 11.35 -5.50
C SER A 78 19.75 11.41 -4.31
N GLY A 79 19.75 10.38 -3.47
CA GLY A 79 18.85 10.23 -2.34
C GLY A 79 17.57 9.49 -2.69
N LEU A 80 16.98 8.89 -1.67
CA LEU A 80 15.71 8.15 -1.72
C LEU A 80 14.56 9.10 -1.43
N LYS A 81 13.55 9.13 -2.30
CA LYS A 81 12.27 9.81 -2.03
C LYS A 81 11.31 8.83 -1.36
N LEU A 82 11.13 8.97 -0.06
CA LEU A 82 10.31 8.09 0.77
C LEU A 82 8.93 8.71 1.00
N GLY A 83 7.88 8.07 0.53
CA GLY A 83 6.49 8.44 0.81
C GLY A 83 6.12 8.06 2.23
N ILE A 84 5.71 9.03 3.04
CA ILE A 84 5.32 8.85 4.45
C ILE A 84 3.99 9.56 4.72
N TYR A 85 3.31 9.16 5.77
CA TYR A 85 2.02 9.74 6.20
C TYR A 85 1.94 9.81 7.73
N GLN A 86 1.09 10.69 8.24
CA GLN A 86 0.90 10.80 9.69
C GLN A 86 0.01 9.67 10.18
N ASP A 87 0.58 8.72 10.90
CA ASP A 87 -0.14 7.63 11.54
C ASP A 87 0.74 6.98 12.63
N ILE A 88 0.46 7.23 13.89
CA ILE A 88 1.21 6.70 15.03
C ILE A 88 0.73 5.26 15.29
N PRO A 89 1.62 4.29 15.47
CA PRO A 89 3.05 4.40 15.72
C PRO A 89 3.95 4.28 14.48
N PHE A 90 3.40 4.16 13.27
CA PHE A 90 4.16 3.93 12.05
C PHE A 90 5.05 5.13 11.70
N PHE A 91 4.42 6.32 11.67
CA PHE A 91 5.09 7.61 11.48
C PHE A 91 4.49 8.66 12.41
N ASN A 92 5.35 9.33 13.15
CA ASN A 92 5.00 10.52 13.94
C ASN A 92 5.70 11.72 13.32
N ILE A 93 4.93 12.54 12.61
CA ILE A 93 5.43 13.69 11.85
C ILE A 93 4.98 14.96 12.58
N GLN A 94 5.93 15.69 13.14
CA GLN A 94 5.67 16.95 13.85
C GLN A 94 6.46 18.08 13.21
N ALA A 95 5.82 19.23 13.01
CA ALA A 95 6.48 20.39 12.42
C ALA A 95 7.72 20.80 13.22
N GLY A 96 8.85 20.96 12.54
CA GLY A 96 10.13 21.37 13.15
C GLY A 96 10.83 20.29 13.99
N LYS A 97 10.33 19.06 14.01
CA LYS A 97 10.97 17.92 14.69
C LYS A 97 11.37 16.85 13.70
N GLU A 98 12.27 15.97 14.09
CA GLU A 98 12.60 14.78 13.35
C GLU A 98 11.38 13.84 13.32
N THR A 99 11.14 13.21 12.17
CA THR A 99 10.14 12.16 12.05
C THR A 99 10.58 10.96 12.88
N THR A 100 9.65 10.35 13.60
CA THR A 100 9.85 9.12 14.36
C THR A 100 8.79 8.10 14.01
N GLY A 101 8.89 6.89 14.53
CA GLY A 101 7.93 5.81 14.33
C GLY A 101 8.59 4.53 13.88
N VAL A 102 7.88 3.43 13.99
CA VAL A 102 8.42 2.10 13.72
C VAL A 102 8.84 1.95 12.26
N ASP A 103 7.99 2.33 11.31
CA ASP A 103 8.33 2.23 9.88
C ASP A 103 9.36 3.27 9.47
N TRP A 104 9.38 4.44 10.12
CA TRP A 104 10.45 5.40 9.92
C TRP A 104 11.80 4.79 10.27
N ASP A 105 11.95 4.25 11.49
CA ASP A 105 13.21 3.68 11.95
C ASP A 105 13.65 2.48 11.09
N ILE A 106 12.71 1.63 10.65
CA ILE A 106 13.00 0.51 9.74
C ILE A 106 13.52 1.02 8.40
N ASN A 107 12.83 1.99 7.78
CA ASN A 107 13.28 2.56 6.50
C ASN A 107 14.64 3.26 6.63
N MET A 108 14.92 3.92 7.75
CA MET A 108 16.23 4.51 8.02
C MET A 108 17.32 3.45 8.19
N ALA A 109 17.02 2.33 8.86
CA ALA A 109 17.94 1.20 8.98
C ALA A 109 18.25 0.58 7.60
N VAL A 110 17.22 0.39 6.76
CA VAL A 110 17.40 -0.08 5.37
C VAL A 110 18.24 0.90 4.57
N ALA A 111 17.96 2.21 4.64
CA ALA A 111 18.75 3.22 3.93
C ALA A 111 20.22 3.19 4.36
N LYS A 112 20.51 3.07 5.66
CA LYS A 112 21.86 2.94 6.19
C LYS A 112 22.55 1.68 5.70
N TYR A 113 21.85 0.54 5.73
CA TYR A 113 22.38 -0.74 5.24
C TYR A 113 22.76 -0.67 3.75
N LEU A 114 21.95 0.00 2.94
CA LEU A 114 22.16 0.17 1.50
C LEU A 114 23.15 1.30 1.14
N GLY A 115 23.69 2.02 2.11
CA GLY A 115 24.61 3.15 1.86
C GLY A 115 23.90 4.39 1.28
N ILE A 116 22.58 4.50 1.41
CA ILE A 116 21.81 5.68 0.99
C ILE A 116 22.02 6.79 2.02
N LYS A 117 22.71 7.85 1.62
CA LYS A 117 23.10 8.94 2.53
C LYS A 117 21.96 9.92 2.82
N THR A 118 21.05 10.10 1.88
CA THR A 118 19.98 11.09 1.98
C THR A 118 18.64 10.43 1.75
N VAL A 119 17.72 10.57 2.70
CA VAL A 119 16.30 10.21 2.57
C VAL A 119 15.49 11.50 2.58
N LYS A 120 14.73 11.70 1.51
CA LYS A 120 13.83 12.85 1.32
C LYS A 120 12.41 12.38 1.61
N SER A 121 11.86 12.80 2.74
CA SER A 121 10.47 12.53 3.09
C SER A 121 9.52 13.30 2.18
N VAL A 122 8.55 12.60 1.62
CA VAL A 122 7.41 13.18 0.91
C VAL A 122 6.17 12.86 1.72
N ILE A 123 5.64 13.86 2.41
CA ILE A 123 4.46 13.71 3.26
C ILE A 123 3.22 13.71 2.38
N LEU A 124 2.40 12.67 2.51
CA LEU A 124 1.22 12.40 1.69
C LEU A 124 0.05 11.98 2.59
N GLN A 125 -1.15 12.03 2.06
CA GLN A 125 -2.27 11.29 2.62
C GLN A 125 -2.21 9.84 2.11
N TRP A 126 -2.74 8.89 2.87
CA TRP A 126 -2.70 7.48 2.49
C TRP A 126 -3.22 7.19 1.07
N PRO A 127 -4.36 7.76 0.62
CA PRO A 127 -4.85 7.52 -0.75
C PRO A 127 -3.93 8.02 -1.86
N GLU A 128 -2.99 8.93 -1.54
CA GLU A 128 -2.05 9.51 -2.50
C GLU A 128 -0.79 8.66 -2.72
N MET A 129 -0.56 7.64 -1.87
CA MET A 129 0.66 6.83 -1.89
C MET A 129 0.87 6.12 -3.23
N VAL A 130 -0.11 5.33 -3.66
CA VAL A 130 0.00 4.57 -4.92
C VAL A 130 0.10 5.50 -6.13
N PRO A 131 -0.76 6.52 -6.32
CA PRO A 131 -0.60 7.49 -7.39
C PRO A 131 0.77 8.19 -7.38
N SER A 132 1.31 8.52 -6.21
CA SER A 132 2.62 9.16 -6.08
C SER A 132 3.79 8.23 -6.47
N LEU A 133 3.67 6.94 -6.19
CA LEU A 133 4.63 5.94 -6.65
C LEU A 133 4.60 5.80 -8.17
N LEU A 134 3.41 5.64 -8.75
CA LEU A 134 3.22 5.45 -10.19
C LEU A 134 3.68 6.66 -11.00
N SER A 135 3.50 7.88 -10.46
CA SER A 135 4.00 9.12 -11.07
C SER A 135 5.48 9.42 -10.76
N LYS A 136 6.18 8.55 -10.03
CA LYS A 136 7.59 8.72 -9.59
C LYS A 136 7.83 9.98 -8.73
N LYS A 137 6.79 10.49 -8.09
CA LYS A 137 6.90 11.51 -7.05
C LYS A 137 7.64 10.95 -5.83
N ILE A 138 7.46 9.66 -5.53
CA ILE A 138 8.22 8.88 -4.55
C ILE A 138 8.88 7.67 -5.21
N ASP A 139 9.95 7.16 -4.58
CA ASP A 139 10.65 5.95 -5.01
C ASP A 139 10.15 4.72 -4.25
N VAL A 140 9.74 4.92 -3.00
CA VAL A 140 9.24 3.87 -2.11
C VAL A 140 8.02 4.37 -1.34
N ILE A 141 6.98 3.54 -1.28
CA ILE A 141 5.91 3.68 -0.28
C ILE A 141 6.51 3.21 1.03
N GLY A 142 6.83 4.14 1.92
CA GLY A 142 7.56 3.87 3.16
C GLY A 142 6.71 3.31 4.29
N GLY A 143 5.40 3.37 4.18
CA GLY A 143 4.46 2.80 5.15
C GLY A 143 4.05 1.38 4.78
N ASN A 144 3.66 0.63 5.77
CA ASN A 144 3.20 -0.74 5.72
C ASN A 144 2.01 -0.92 4.76
N ILE A 145 2.29 -1.21 3.51
CA ILE A 145 1.26 -1.43 2.51
C ILE A 145 1.02 -2.93 2.32
N HIS A 146 -0.25 -3.35 2.50
CA HIS A 146 -0.64 -4.76 2.34
C HIS A 146 -0.85 -5.11 0.88
N GLY A 147 -0.54 -6.36 0.55
CA GLY A 147 -0.82 -6.94 -0.75
C GLY A 147 -2.31 -7.17 -0.96
N ASN A 148 -2.80 -6.89 -2.15
CA ASN A 148 -4.08 -7.33 -2.65
C ASN A 148 -4.02 -7.46 -4.18
N PRO A 149 -4.99 -8.16 -4.83
CA PRO A 149 -4.95 -8.41 -6.27
C PRO A 149 -4.77 -7.17 -7.14
N ASP A 150 -5.35 -6.04 -6.75
CA ASP A 150 -5.23 -4.79 -7.53
C ASP A 150 -3.87 -4.13 -7.33
N ARG A 151 -3.33 -4.15 -6.12
CA ARG A 151 -2.01 -3.60 -5.84
C ARG A 151 -0.91 -4.41 -6.50
N TYR A 152 -1.01 -5.75 -6.53
CA TYR A 152 -0.06 -6.64 -7.21
C TYR A 152 0.05 -6.37 -8.71
N LYS A 153 -0.98 -5.82 -9.35
CA LYS A 153 -0.95 -5.42 -10.76
C LYS A 153 -0.22 -4.11 -11.02
N ASN A 154 -0.07 -3.26 -10.00
CA ASN A 154 0.34 -1.88 -10.18
C ASN A 154 1.79 -1.60 -9.74
N PHE A 155 2.31 -2.33 -8.75
CA PHE A 155 3.67 -2.11 -8.24
C PHE A 155 4.20 -3.35 -7.52
N ALA A 156 5.52 -3.37 -7.28
CA ALA A 156 6.21 -4.45 -6.60
C ALA A 156 6.25 -4.21 -5.08
N PHE A 157 6.10 -5.29 -4.33
CA PHE A 157 6.27 -5.29 -2.89
C PHE A 157 7.67 -5.76 -2.51
N THR A 158 8.20 -5.24 -1.41
CA THR A 158 9.40 -5.78 -0.78
C THR A 158 9.07 -7.07 -0.02
N ALA A 159 10.10 -7.76 0.47
CA ALA A 159 9.95 -8.75 1.54
C ALA A 159 9.24 -8.08 2.74
N PRO A 160 8.49 -8.85 3.54
CA PRO A 160 7.88 -8.33 4.75
C PRO A 160 8.92 -7.88 5.77
N ALA A 161 8.63 -6.80 6.47
CA ALA A 161 9.48 -6.26 7.53
C ALA A 161 9.04 -6.75 8.92
N TRP A 162 7.74 -6.79 9.16
CA TRP A 162 7.13 -7.22 10.41
C TRP A 162 5.66 -7.56 10.20
N TRP A 163 4.97 -8.04 11.23
CA TRP A 163 3.58 -8.46 11.18
C TRP A 163 2.76 -7.79 12.27
N TYR A 164 1.49 -7.53 11.99
CA TYR A 164 0.49 -7.08 12.97
C TYR A 164 -0.93 -7.44 12.50
N ALA A 165 -1.88 -7.49 13.44
CA ALA A 165 -3.26 -7.82 13.15
C ALA A 165 -4.06 -6.62 12.62
N THR A 166 -5.16 -6.90 11.91
CA THR A 166 -6.27 -5.97 11.75
C THR A 166 -7.27 -6.22 12.87
N VAL A 167 -7.84 -5.17 13.40
CA VAL A 167 -8.82 -5.25 14.51
C VAL A 167 -10.09 -4.48 14.19
N VAL A 168 -11.16 -4.84 14.90
CA VAL A 168 -12.39 -4.06 14.92
C VAL A 168 -12.45 -3.29 16.22
N VAL A 169 -12.60 -1.98 16.13
CA VAL A 169 -12.77 -1.08 17.29
C VAL A 169 -14.20 -0.60 17.33
N VAL A 170 -14.81 -0.65 18.50
CA VAL A 170 -16.21 -0.29 18.77
C VAL A 170 -16.33 0.57 20.01
N GLU A 171 -17.50 1.12 20.25
CA GLU A 171 -17.83 1.73 21.54
C GLU A 171 -17.65 0.74 22.71
N LYS A 172 -17.18 1.23 23.84
CA LYS A 172 -16.96 0.43 25.06
C LYS A 172 -18.25 -0.27 25.48
N GLY A 173 -18.12 -1.56 25.76
CA GLY A 173 -19.27 -2.41 26.06
C GLY A 173 -19.92 -3.02 24.83
N ASN A 174 -19.49 -2.64 23.61
CA ASN A 174 -19.97 -3.21 22.35
C ASN A 174 -21.51 -3.24 22.23
N PRO A 175 -22.17 -2.08 22.28
CA PRO A 175 -23.65 -2.03 22.35
C PRO A 175 -24.33 -2.61 21.10
N LYS A 176 -23.61 -2.70 19.97
CA LYS A 176 -24.11 -3.32 18.73
C LYS A 176 -23.90 -4.84 18.68
N GLY A 177 -23.20 -5.42 19.67
CA GLY A 177 -22.97 -6.85 19.76
C GLY A 177 -22.13 -7.44 18.64
N ILE A 178 -21.18 -6.67 18.09
CA ILE A 178 -20.29 -7.09 16.98
C ILE A 178 -19.32 -8.15 17.50
N LYS A 179 -19.34 -9.35 16.91
CA LYS A 179 -18.49 -10.50 17.27
C LYS A 179 -17.83 -11.18 16.07
N ALA A 180 -18.28 -10.84 14.86
CA ALA A 180 -17.75 -11.37 13.60
C ALA A 180 -17.74 -10.27 12.56
N LEU A 181 -16.92 -10.39 11.49
CA LEU A 181 -16.95 -9.45 10.38
C LEU A 181 -18.33 -9.38 9.70
N ALA A 182 -19.04 -10.52 9.64
CA ALA A 182 -20.40 -10.56 9.13
C ALA A 182 -21.37 -9.64 9.88
N ASP A 183 -21.11 -9.33 11.16
CA ASP A 183 -21.96 -8.41 11.91
C ASP A 183 -21.87 -6.98 11.38
N LEU A 184 -20.73 -6.60 10.76
CA LEU A 184 -20.54 -5.28 10.17
C LEU A 184 -21.35 -5.08 8.88
N THR A 185 -21.88 -6.15 8.28
CA THR A 185 -22.72 -6.09 7.08
C THR A 185 -24.22 -5.92 7.42
N LYS A 186 -24.58 -5.98 8.69
CA LYS A 186 -25.98 -5.88 9.14
C LYS A 186 -26.53 -4.46 8.92
N PRO A 187 -27.81 -4.33 8.54
CA PRO A 187 -28.45 -3.03 8.44
C PRO A 187 -28.35 -2.22 9.75
N GLY A 188 -28.07 -0.93 9.64
CA GLY A 188 -27.99 -0.02 10.79
C GLY A 188 -26.65 -0.05 11.53
N ILE A 189 -25.63 -0.76 11.00
CA ILE A 189 -24.25 -0.65 11.44
C ILE A 189 -23.53 0.35 10.54
N LYS A 190 -23.00 1.41 11.14
CA LYS A 190 -22.20 2.44 10.46
C LYS A 190 -20.73 2.11 10.60
N LEU A 191 -20.10 1.73 9.50
CA LEU A 191 -18.69 1.36 9.48
C LEU A 191 -17.81 2.55 9.04
N GLY A 192 -16.73 2.79 9.77
CA GLY A 192 -15.66 3.72 9.37
C GLY A 192 -14.45 2.97 8.82
N VAL A 193 -13.90 3.46 7.72
CA VAL A 193 -12.65 2.96 7.12
C VAL A 193 -11.82 4.11 6.58
N VAL A 194 -10.51 3.94 6.52
CA VAL A 194 -9.65 4.90 5.81
C VAL A 194 -9.67 4.60 4.32
N ALA A 195 -9.88 5.61 3.48
CA ALA A 195 -9.94 5.47 2.03
C ALA A 195 -8.65 4.86 1.48
N GLY A 196 -8.76 3.94 0.52
CA GLY A 196 -7.63 3.28 -0.13
C GLY A 196 -6.96 2.18 0.71
N THR A 197 -7.49 1.84 1.90
CA THR A 197 -7.00 0.72 2.72
C THR A 197 -7.60 -0.61 2.27
N GLN A 198 -7.03 -1.70 2.80
CA GLN A 198 -7.59 -3.04 2.65
C GLN A 198 -9.01 -3.13 3.22
N ALA A 199 -9.24 -2.51 4.38
CA ALA A 199 -10.56 -2.46 5.02
C ALA A 199 -11.60 -1.76 4.14
N ALA A 200 -11.22 -0.68 3.43
CA ALA A 200 -12.10 -0.01 2.49
C ALA A 200 -12.43 -0.88 1.27
N ALA A 201 -11.44 -1.62 0.74
CA ALA A 201 -11.66 -2.56 -0.35
C ALA A 201 -12.59 -3.71 0.09
N TRP A 202 -12.33 -4.32 1.24
CA TRP A 202 -13.19 -5.35 1.81
C TRP A 202 -14.63 -4.86 2.04
N ALA A 203 -14.81 -3.68 2.63
CA ALA A 203 -16.13 -3.13 2.88
C ALA A 203 -16.95 -2.92 1.59
N LYS A 204 -16.27 -2.52 0.51
CA LYS A 204 -16.87 -2.40 -0.83
C LYS A 204 -17.27 -3.77 -1.39
N ASP A 205 -16.38 -4.77 -1.32
CA ASP A 205 -16.62 -6.10 -1.85
C ASP A 205 -17.72 -6.84 -1.06
N ALA A 206 -17.76 -6.62 0.26
CA ALA A 206 -18.80 -7.09 1.15
C ALA A 206 -20.14 -6.33 1.00
N LYS A 207 -20.17 -5.27 0.15
CA LYS A 207 -21.34 -4.44 -0.15
C LYS A 207 -21.99 -3.85 1.10
N ILE A 208 -21.16 -3.41 2.06
CA ILE A 208 -21.66 -2.79 3.28
C ILE A 208 -22.37 -1.48 2.93
N ALA A 209 -23.62 -1.33 3.38
CA ALA A 209 -24.49 -0.24 2.93
C ALA A 209 -24.11 1.12 3.54
N ASP A 210 -23.66 1.16 4.79
CA ASP A 210 -23.37 2.39 5.53
C ASP A 210 -21.88 2.46 5.88
N VAL A 211 -21.07 2.95 4.93
CA VAL A 211 -19.62 3.09 5.07
C VAL A 211 -19.23 4.56 4.97
N SER A 212 -18.62 5.07 6.04
CA SER A 212 -17.95 6.37 6.06
C SER A 212 -16.48 6.22 5.75
N GLN A 213 -15.98 6.90 4.72
CA GLN A 213 -14.57 6.90 4.37
C GLN A 213 -13.87 8.15 4.91
N PHE A 214 -12.73 7.94 5.55
CA PHE A 214 -11.89 8.99 6.14
C PHE A 214 -10.55 9.08 5.41
N THR A 215 -9.89 10.22 5.49
CA THR A 215 -8.55 10.41 4.92
C THR A 215 -7.44 9.95 5.86
N THR A 216 -7.72 9.85 7.16
CA THR A 216 -6.74 9.43 8.19
C THR A 216 -7.40 8.56 9.26
N GLY A 217 -6.59 7.71 9.94
CA GLY A 217 -7.03 6.93 11.10
C GLY A 217 -7.52 7.81 12.26
N ALA A 218 -6.85 8.92 12.52
CA ALA A 218 -7.25 9.85 13.57
C ALA A 218 -8.69 10.38 13.39
N LEU A 219 -9.09 10.69 12.16
CA LEU A 219 -10.45 11.17 11.86
C LEU A 219 -11.50 10.08 12.03
N GLN A 220 -11.20 8.83 11.65
CA GLN A 220 -12.14 7.73 11.85
C GLN A 220 -12.30 7.39 13.33
N PHE A 221 -11.21 7.37 14.12
CA PHE A 221 -11.31 7.16 15.56
C PHE A 221 -12.07 8.28 16.28
N ALA A 222 -11.84 9.53 15.88
CA ALA A 222 -12.62 10.66 16.39
C ALA A 222 -14.11 10.56 16.06
N ALA A 223 -14.46 10.03 14.89
CA ALA A 223 -15.85 9.79 14.52
C ALA A 223 -16.48 8.67 15.36
N LEU A 224 -15.74 7.60 15.64
CA LEU A 224 -16.18 6.51 16.53
C LEU A 224 -16.38 7.03 17.97
N ALA A 225 -15.40 7.73 18.52
CA ALA A 225 -15.49 8.31 19.87
C ALA A 225 -16.64 9.31 20.03
N ALA A 226 -17.03 9.99 18.93
CA ALA A 226 -18.18 10.89 18.91
C ALA A 226 -19.52 10.18 18.62
N GLY A 227 -19.56 8.85 18.51
CA GLY A 227 -20.79 8.09 18.19
C GLY A 227 -21.36 8.33 16.80
N ARG A 228 -20.57 8.87 15.86
CA ARG A 228 -21.02 9.10 14.47
C ARG A 228 -21.00 7.84 13.62
N ILE A 229 -20.14 6.90 13.98
CA ILE A 229 -20.03 5.55 13.42
C ILE A 229 -20.03 4.52 14.57
N ASP A 230 -20.35 3.28 14.26
CA ASP A 230 -20.52 2.22 15.26
C ASP A 230 -19.27 1.33 15.39
N ALA A 231 -18.51 1.22 14.32
CA ALA A 231 -17.32 0.39 14.27
C ALA A 231 -16.25 0.97 13.32
N VAL A 232 -15.01 0.58 13.57
CA VAL A 232 -13.83 0.86 12.73
C VAL A 232 -13.14 -0.47 12.46
N VAL A 233 -12.72 -0.72 11.22
CA VAL A 233 -11.76 -1.78 10.86
C VAL A 233 -10.42 -1.11 10.57
N GLU A 234 -9.41 -1.42 11.39
CA GLU A 234 -8.12 -0.75 11.34
C GLU A 234 -6.98 -1.69 11.77
N ALA A 235 -5.75 -1.31 11.47
CA ALA A 235 -4.56 -1.96 12.00
C ALA A 235 -4.53 -1.92 13.54
N GLU A 236 -4.07 -2.99 14.16
CA GLU A 236 -3.97 -3.09 15.61
C GLU A 236 -3.06 -2.00 16.22
N PRO A 237 -1.84 -1.72 15.69
CA PRO A 237 -0.94 -0.76 16.31
C PRO A 237 -1.52 0.64 16.50
N PRO A 238 -2.09 1.33 15.51
CA PRO A 238 -2.72 2.63 15.72
C PRO A 238 -3.96 2.55 16.60
N SER A 239 -4.69 1.43 16.58
CA SER A 239 -5.85 1.22 17.45
C SER A 239 -5.45 1.16 18.93
N VAL A 240 -4.40 0.40 19.27
CA VAL A 240 -3.86 0.30 20.63
C VAL A 240 -3.33 1.65 21.09
N VAL A 241 -2.57 2.35 20.25
CA VAL A 241 -2.05 3.69 20.59
C VAL A 241 -3.19 4.66 20.84
N PHE A 242 -4.18 4.73 19.93
CA PHE A 242 -5.32 5.62 20.11
C PHE A 242 -6.04 5.38 21.43
N ILE A 243 -6.34 4.11 21.77
CA ILE A 243 -7.04 3.75 23.02
C ILE A 243 -6.20 4.11 24.25
N SER A 244 -4.90 3.87 24.22
CA SER A 244 -4.00 4.15 25.35
C SER A 244 -3.83 5.66 25.60
N GLU A 245 -3.72 6.45 24.54
CA GLU A 245 -3.56 7.91 24.62
C GLU A 245 -4.90 8.63 24.92
N ASN A 246 -6.04 7.98 24.62
CA ASN A 246 -7.36 8.56 24.78
C ASN A 246 -8.27 7.69 25.68
N PRO A 247 -7.93 7.45 26.96
CA PRO A 247 -8.68 6.52 27.83
C PRO A 247 -10.14 6.96 28.06
N LYS A 248 -10.46 8.22 27.81
CA LYS A 248 -11.82 8.77 27.91
C LYS A 248 -12.63 8.68 26.61
N ALA A 249 -12.04 8.19 25.52
CA ALA A 249 -12.73 8.08 24.22
C ALA A 249 -13.87 7.04 24.24
N GLY A 250 -13.91 6.19 25.25
CA GLY A 250 -15.01 5.24 25.42
C GLY A 250 -15.07 4.18 24.31
N VAL A 251 -13.94 3.76 23.79
CA VAL A 251 -13.85 2.74 22.71
C VAL A 251 -13.01 1.54 23.17
N GLN A 252 -13.14 0.41 22.47
CA GLN A 252 -12.41 -0.83 22.76
C GLN A 252 -12.22 -1.66 21.49
N ILE A 253 -11.18 -2.48 21.48
CA ILE A 253 -10.98 -3.54 20.48
C ILE A 253 -11.95 -4.70 20.81
N VAL A 254 -12.60 -5.23 19.79
CA VAL A 254 -13.40 -6.47 19.89
C VAL A 254 -12.46 -7.65 19.99
N LYS A 255 -12.54 -8.38 21.07
CA LYS A 255 -11.73 -9.60 21.28
C LYS A 255 -12.43 -10.83 20.68
N GLY A 256 -11.63 -11.76 20.18
CA GLY A 256 -12.14 -13.06 19.69
C GLY A 256 -13.07 -12.92 18.47
N MET A 257 -12.76 -12.02 17.55
CA MET A 257 -13.47 -11.89 16.28
C MET A 257 -13.48 -13.24 15.53
N LYS A 258 -14.64 -13.57 14.96
CA LYS A 258 -14.83 -14.78 14.17
C LYS A 258 -14.94 -14.44 12.68
N ASP A 259 -14.68 -15.46 11.87
CA ASP A 259 -14.88 -15.40 10.40
C ASP A 259 -14.11 -14.26 9.71
N VAL A 260 -12.88 -14.01 10.19
CA VAL A 260 -12.02 -12.99 9.57
C VAL A 260 -11.20 -13.65 8.46
N PRO A 261 -11.39 -13.24 7.20
CA PRO A 261 -10.59 -13.76 6.10
C PRO A 261 -9.11 -13.39 6.28
N ALA A 262 -8.20 -14.28 5.91
CA ALA A 262 -6.76 -14.03 5.98
C ALA A 262 -6.37 -12.74 5.23
N GLU A 263 -7.02 -12.46 4.11
CA GLU A 263 -6.77 -11.26 3.29
C GLU A 263 -7.10 -9.95 4.03
N VAL A 264 -7.97 -9.98 5.03
CA VAL A 264 -8.31 -8.80 5.86
C VAL A 264 -7.45 -8.76 7.10
N TRP A 265 -7.03 -9.93 7.58
CA TRP A 265 -6.48 -10.10 8.91
C TRP A 265 -4.95 -10.13 8.97
N ALA A 266 -4.32 -10.88 8.05
CA ALA A 266 -2.86 -11.02 8.03
C ALA A 266 -2.21 -9.80 7.40
N ASN A 267 -1.67 -8.93 8.22
CA ASN A 267 -1.03 -7.70 7.76
C ASN A 267 0.49 -7.81 7.88
N TYR A 268 1.12 -8.31 6.82
CA TYR A 268 2.56 -8.16 6.67
C TYR A 268 2.88 -6.73 6.24
N ALA A 269 3.61 -6.01 7.09
CA ALA A 269 4.15 -4.71 6.76
C ALA A 269 5.20 -4.86 5.65
N ARG A 270 4.88 -4.39 4.47
CA ARG A 270 5.75 -4.36 3.30
C ARG A 270 5.88 -2.93 2.81
N TYR A 271 6.85 -2.70 1.94
CA TYR A 271 7.05 -1.42 1.27
C TYR A 271 6.81 -1.59 -0.22
N GLY A 272 6.36 -0.54 -0.90
CA GLY A 272 6.04 -0.60 -2.32
C GLY A 272 7.08 0.13 -3.17
N THR A 273 7.49 -0.47 -4.29
CA THR A 273 8.35 0.15 -5.30
C THR A 273 7.75 0.00 -6.69
N SER A 274 8.16 0.85 -7.64
CA SER A 274 7.77 0.64 -9.03
C SER A 274 8.31 -0.69 -9.56
N PHE A 275 7.58 -1.38 -10.43
CA PHE A 275 8.10 -2.54 -11.17
C PHE A 275 9.39 -2.22 -11.96
N GLN A 276 9.54 -0.97 -12.41
CA GLN A 276 10.72 -0.52 -13.14
C GLN A 276 11.94 -0.29 -12.23
N ASP A 277 11.77 -0.29 -10.92
CA ASP A 277 12.82 -0.06 -9.93
C ASP A 277 13.22 -1.38 -9.25
N CYS A 278 13.45 -2.42 -10.07
CA CYS A 278 13.72 -3.79 -9.64
C CYS A 278 14.97 -3.90 -8.76
N THR A 279 16.10 -3.29 -9.16
CA THR A 279 17.33 -3.35 -8.35
C THR A 279 17.16 -2.69 -6.99
N LEU A 280 16.32 -1.64 -6.88
CA LEU A 280 15.95 -1.03 -5.61
C LEU A 280 15.10 -1.98 -4.76
N ASN A 281 14.07 -2.60 -5.36
CA ASN A 281 13.20 -3.54 -4.66
C ASN A 281 13.95 -4.73 -4.08
N MET A 282 14.79 -5.39 -4.89
CA MET A 282 15.59 -6.52 -4.45
C MET A 282 16.59 -6.15 -3.35
N ALA A 283 17.26 -5.01 -3.49
CA ALA A 283 18.17 -4.52 -2.46
C ALA A 283 17.46 -4.21 -1.15
N TYR A 284 16.26 -3.60 -1.24
CA TYR A 284 15.41 -3.31 -0.09
C TYR A 284 14.98 -4.60 0.61
N SER A 285 14.49 -5.58 -0.15
CA SER A 285 14.05 -6.89 0.35
C SER A 285 15.20 -7.64 1.03
N ARG A 286 16.39 -7.63 0.42
CA ARG A 286 17.59 -8.23 1.02
C ARG A 286 17.98 -7.52 2.31
N ALA A 287 17.98 -6.19 2.32
CA ALA A 287 18.29 -5.41 3.51
C ALA A 287 17.33 -5.74 4.67
N LEU A 288 16.03 -5.85 4.40
CA LEU A 288 15.04 -6.25 5.40
C LEU A 288 15.36 -7.63 5.99
N GLY A 289 15.64 -8.62 5.14
CA GLY A 289 16.04 -9.96 5.59
C GLY A 289 17.27 -9.94 6.48
N GLU A 290 18.33 -9.25 6.07
CA GLU A 290 19.56 -9.10 6.87
C GLU A 290 19.27 -8.39 8.21
N LEU A 291 18.49 -7.33 8.21
CA LEU A 291 18.15 -6.58 9.42
C LEU A 291 17.28 -7.41 10.38
N ILE A 292 16.42 -8.30 9.88
CA ILE A 292 15.68 -9.27 10.69
C ILE A 292 16.66 -10.28 11.29
N MET A 293 17.50 -10.91 10.47
CA MET A 293 18.44 -11.94 10.89
C MET A 293 19.43 -11.44 11.96
N HIS A 294 19.82 -10.16 11.88
CA HIS A 294 20.69 -9.53 12.87
C HIS A 294 19.93 -8.89 14.05
N GLY A 295 18.62 -9.12 14.17
CA GLY A 295 17.78 -8.64 15.26
C GLY A 295 17.62 -7.12 15.30
N VAL A 296 17.94 -6.40 14.22
CA VAL A 296 17.81 -4.93 14.18
C VAL A 296 16.33 -4.55 14.19
N ILE A 297 15.52 -5.20 13.34
CA ILE A 297 14.07 -4.93 13.28
C ILE A 297 13.43 -5.30 14.62
N GLY A 298 13.78 -6.43 15.24
CA GLY A 298 13.27 -6.77 16.57
C GLY A 298 13.51 -5.67 17.60
N ARG A 299 14.74 -5.13 17.67
CA ARG A 299 15.04 -4.01 18.59
C ARG A 299 14.30 -2.72 18.24
N ILE A 300 14.03 -2.46 16.97
CA ILE A 300 13.18 -1.32 16.55
C ILE A 300 11.75 -1.53 17.05
N LEU A 301 11.19 -2.72 16.86
CA LEU A 301 9.85 -3.06 17.35
C LEU A 301 9.76 -2.88 18.86
N GLU A 302 10.70 -3.43 19.62
CA GLU A 302 10.76 -3.30 21.09
C GLU A 302 10.87 -1.84 21.55
N LYS A 303 11.68 -1.02 20.85
CA LYS A 303 11.78 0.43 21.11
C LYS A 303 10.43 1.13 21.01
N HIS A 304 9.56 0.65 20.11
CA HIS A 304 8.22 1.20 19.89
C HIS A 304 7.11 0.44 20.64
N GLY A 305 7.46 -0.46 21.56
CA GLY A 305 6.52 -1.15 22.42
C GLY A 305 5.88 -2.42 21.85
N PHE A 306 6.44 -2.95 20.74
CA PHE A 306 6.00 -4.20 20.13
C PHE A 306 6.92 -5.35 20.54
N ALA A 307 6.35 -6.53 20.76
CA ALA A 307 7.12 -7.72 21.06
C ALA A 307 7.70 -8.31 19.78
N ALA A 308 9.04 -8.42 19.69
CA ALA A 308 9.69 -9.01 18.51
C ALA A 308 9.21 -10.44 18.25
N SER A 309 8.95 -11.22 19.30
CA SER A 309 8.44 -12.60 19.23
C SER A 309 7.04 -12.72 18.63
N GLU A 310 6.26 -11.65 18.66
CA GLU A 310 4.86 -11.64 18.20
C GLU A 310 4.69 -10.88 16.88
N ASN A 311 5.65 -10.00 16.55
CA ASN A 311 5.50 -9.07 15.45
C ASN A 311 6.52 -9.25 14.32
N ILE A 312 7.52 -10.16 14.42
CA ILE A 312 8.38 -10.51 13.30
C ILE A 312 7.74 -11.59 12.44
N PHE A 313 7.19 -12.60 13.09
CA PHE A 313 6.50 -13.70 12.42
C PHE A 313 5.04 -13.74 12.85
N GLU A 314 4.19 -14.16 11.93
CA GLU A 314 2.81 -14.48 12.27
C GLU A 314 2.80 -15.59 13.34
N PRO A 315 2.04 -15.47 14.43
CA PRO A 315 1.94 -16.50 15.44
C PRO A 315 1.46 -17.82 14.81
N GLU A 316 2.13 -18.93 15.16
CA GLU A 316 1.87 -20.27 14.60
C GLU A 316 0.43 -20.77 14.76
N HIS A 317 -0.25 -20.26 15.72
CA HIS A 317 -1.67 -20.45 15.90
C HIS A 317 -2.29 -19.09 15.98
N ASN A 318 -2.76 -18.67 14.86
CA ASN A 318 -3.78 -17.66 14.85
C ASN A 318 -5.16 -18.37 14.98
N PRO A 319 -5.58 -18.78 16.21
CA PRO A 319 -6.92 -19.30 16.43
C PRO A 319 -7.81 -18.09 16.40
N ALA A 320 -8.00 -17.51 15.21
CA ALA A 320 -8.88 -16.39 15.08
C ALA A 320 -8.76 -15.48 16.29
N PHE A 321 -7.46 -15.20 16.58
CA PHE A 321 -7.68 -14.11 17.35
C PHE A 321 -8.89 -14.29 18.22
#